data_454b6fb500b9fc1cfeaff1656b08fd96
#
_entry.id   454b6fb500b9fc1cfeaff1656b08fd96
#
_cell.length_a   1.000
_cell.length_b   1.000
_cell.length_c   1.000
_cell.angle_alpha   90.00
_cell.angle_beta   90.00
_cell.angle_gamma   90.00
#
_symmetry.space_group_name_H-M   'P 1'
#
loop_
_entity.id
_entity.type
_entity.pdbx_description
1 polymer ?
#
loop_
_entity_poly.entity_id
_entity_poly.type
_entity_poly.pdbx_seq_one_letter_code
_entity_poly.pdbx_strand_id
1 'polypeptide(L)'
;MPQDLTPGQLLARGACRCLVEHGFACVTELVPKPGLRVDVMALGRKGEIWVVECKSGRADFTSDHKWRGYLDYADRFFWAVDADFPAEILPADTGLIRADRFGGEIARMAPELRLAPARRKAVTQGFARTAALRLQGRTDPGLPLAPGPAGVTFSP
;
A
#
# COMPACT_ATOMS: atom_id res chain seq x y z
N MET A 1 -8.60 15.51 17.58
CA MET A 1 -7.61 14.59 18.16
C MET A 1 -7.06 13.73 17.04
N PRO A 2 -5.75 13.67 16.84
CA PRO A 2 -5.20 12.65 15.99
C PRO A 2 -5.58 11.29 16.61
N GLN A 3 -6.24 10.43 15.86
CA GLN A 3 -6.44 9.04 16.29
C GLN A 3 -5.06 8.43 16.48
N ASP A 4 -4.85 7.72 17.58
CA ASP A 4 -3.62 6.99 17.81
C ASP A 4 -3.47 5.95 16.69
N LEU A 5 -2.45 6.15 15.86
CA LEU A 5 -2.18 5.22 14.75
C LEU A 5 -1.66 3.90 15.30
N THR A 6 -2.12 2.80 14.70
CA THR A 6 -1.58 1.46 14.98
C THR A 6 -0.12 1.35 14.51
N PRO A 7 0.66 0.38 15.01
CA PRO A 7 2.02 0.15 14.52
C PRO A 7 2.10 -0.02 13.00
N GLY A 8 1.16 -0.75 12.40
CA GLY A 8 1.10 -0.90 10.94
C GLY A 8 0.82 0.40 10.20
N GLN A 9 -0.05 1.25 10.74
CA GLN A 9 -0.33 2.58 10.17
C GLN A 9 0.87 3.53 10.31
N LEU A 10 1.64 3.43 11.38
CA LEU A 10 2.89 4.18 11.53
C LEU A 10 3.94 3.77 10.49
N LEU A 11 4.08 2.48 10.24
CA LEU A 11 4.94 1.96 9.17
C LEU A 11 4.47 2.43 7.79
N ALA A 12 3.17 2.37 7.52
CA ALA A 12 2.59 2.86 6.27
C ALA A 12 2.89 4.35 6.06
N ARG A 13 2.80 5.16 7.12
CA ARG A 13 3.16 6.58 7.06
C ARG A 13 4.63 6.79 6.65
N GLY A 14 5.54 6.07 7.27
CA GLY A 14 6.98 6.14 6.94
C GLY A 14 7.27 5.63 5.54
N ALA A 15 6.65 4.54 5.13
CA ALA A 15 6.77 4.01 3.77
C ALA A 15 6.27 5.01 2.72
N CYS A 16 5.11 5.65 2.95
CA CYS A 16 4.59 6.69 2.06
C CYS A 16 5.55 7.88 1.94
N ARG A 17 6.15 8.33 3.03
CA ARG A 17 7.15 9.42 2.99
C ARG A 17 8.37 9.03 2.15
N CYS A 18 8.88 7.82 2.34
CA CYS A 18 9.97 7.28 1.53
C CYS A 18 9.60 7.26 0.04
N LEU A 19 8.41 6.77 -0.30
CA LEU A 19 7.96 6.66 -1.69
C LEU A 19 7.72 8.02 -2.34
N VAL A 20 7.19 9.00 -1.59
CA VAL A 20 7.02 10.39 -2.08
C VAL A 20 8.38 11.00 -2.43
N GLU A 21 9.42 10.77 -1.63
CA GLU A 21 10.78 11.22 -1.93
C GLU A 21 11.32 10.58 -3.23
N HIS A 22 10.86 9.37 -3.57
CA HIS A 22 11.17 8.69 -4.83
C HIS A 22 10.24 9.08 -5.99
N GLY A 23 9.38 10.06 -5.81
CA GLY A 23 8.50 10.59 -6.85
C GLY A 23 7.16 9.87 -7.02
N PHE A 24 6.76 9.04 -6.06
CA PHE A 24 5.48 8.33 -6.09
C PHE A 24 4.38 9.12 -5.36
N ALA A 25 3.14 8.92 -5.83
CA ALA A 25 1.93 9.30 -5.10
C ALA A 25 1.33 8.05 -4.46
N CYS A 26 0.90 8.16 -3.20
CA CYS A 26 0.47 7.00 -2.41
C CYS A 26 -0.99 7.08 -2.00
N VAL A 27 -1.65 5.93 -1.98
CA VAL A 27 -2.96 5.71 -1.35
C VAL A 27 -2.81 4.53 -0.38
N THR A 28 -3.26 4.72 0.85
CA THR A 28 -3.25 3.66 1.85
C THR A 28 -4.56 2.88 1.88
N GLU A 29 -4.52 1.64 2.34
CA GLU A 29 -5.70 0.80 2.56
C GLU A 29 -6.63 0.72 1.34
N LEU A 30 -6.04 0.54 0.16
CA LEU A 30 -6.78 0.38 -1.09
C LEU A 30 -7.19 -1.08 -1.29
N VAL A 31 -8.41 -1.28 -1.76
CA VAL A 31 -8.97 -2.62 -2.04
C VAL A 31 -9.04 -2.82 -3.55
N PRO A 32 -8.06 -3.51 -4.17
CA PRO A 32 -8.07 -3.75 -5.61
C PRO A 32 -9.11 -4.78 -6.04
N LYS A 33 -9.50 -5.66 -5.13
CA LYS A 33 -10.62 -6.60 -5.29
C LYS A 33 -11.20 -6.96 -3.92
N PRO A 34 -12.43 -7.45 -3.84
CA PRO A 34 -13.02 -7.91 -2.57
C PRO A 34 -12.12 -8.93 -1.85
N GLY A 35 -11.91 -8.72 -0.56
CA GLY A 35 -11.10 -9.60 0.28
C GLY A 35 -9.59 -9.37 0.23
N LEU A 36 -9.12 -8.42 -0.58
CA LEU A 36 -7.70 -8.06 -0.67
C LEU A 36 -7.54 -6.55 -0.45
N ARG A 37 -6.88 -6.17 0.65
CA ARG A 37 -6.57 -4.77 0.96
C ARG A 37 -5.06 -4.60 1.05
N VAL A 38 -4.52 -3.70 0.25
CA VAL A 38 -3.10 -3.34 0.29
C VAL A 38 -2.87 -2.23 1.30
N ASP A 39 -1.79 -2.29 2.07
CA ASP A 39 -1.49 -1.24 3.05
C ASP A 39 -1.08 0.06 2.36
N VAL A 40 -0.26 -0.01 1.32
CA VAL A 40 0.11 1.14 0.49
C VAL A 40 0.14 0.73 -0.97
N MET A 41 -0.52 1.53 -1.81
CA MET A 41 -0.33 1.49 -3.25
C MET A 41 0.29 2.80 -3.70
N ALA A 42 1.35 2.71 -4.50
CA ALA A 42 2.11 3.85 -4.98
C ALA A 42 2.10 3.90 -6.50
N LEU A 43 1.80 5.07 -7.03
CA LEU A 43 1.76 5.35 -8.46
C LEU A 43 2.91 6.28 -8.82
N GLY A 44 3.79 5.83 -9.69
CA GLY A 44 4.93 6.59 -10.19
C GLY A 44 4.58 7.48 -11.37
N ARG A 45 5.51 8.38 -11.72
CA ARG A 45 5.32 9.37 -12.79
C ARG A 45 5.17 8.77 -14.18
N LYS A 46 5.71 7.56 -14.37
CA LYS A 46 5.63 6.81 -15.65
C LYS A 46 4.52 5.76 -15.64
N GLY A 47 3.68 5.76 -14.62
CA GLY A 47 2.58 4.81 -14.48
C GLY A 47 2.96 3.50 -13.81
N GLU A 48 4.19 3.38 -13.29
CA GLU A 48 4.59 2.21 -12.50
C GLU A 48 3.79 2.13 -11.21
N ILE A 49 3.38 0.92 -10.84
CA ILE A 49 2.57 0.65 -9.64
C ILE A 49 3.38 -0.22 -8.70
N TRP A 50 3.61 0.29 -7.49
CA TRP A 50 4.25 -0.44 -6.42
C TRP A 50 3.24 -0.70 -5.30
N VAL A 51 3.31 -1.88 -4.71
CA VAL A 51 2.51 -2.26 -3.54
C VAL A 51 3.45 -2.51 -2.38
N VAL A 52 3.09 -1.97 -1.23
CA VAL A 52 3.82 -2.16 0.02
C VAL A 52 2.89 -2.75 1.06
N GLU A 53 3.33 -3.82 1.69
CA GLU A 53 2.66 -4.47 2.81
C GLU A 53 3.48 -4.23 4.09
N CYS A 54 2.83 -3.72 5.13
CA CYS A 54 3.48 -3.37 6.39
C CYS A 54 3.38 -4.53 7.38
N LYS A 55 4.51 -4.89 8.00
CA LYS A 55 4.56 -5.93 9.04
C LYS A 55 5.23 -5.38 10.28
N SER A 56 4.49 -5.38 11.39
CA SER A 56 4.97 -4.85 12.68
C SER A 56 5.66 -5.88 13.57
N GLY A 57 5.61 -7.17 13.21
CA GLY A 57 6.26 -8.22 13.96
C GLY A 57 6.24 -9.56 13.25
N ARG A 58 7.05 -10.51 13.74
CA ARG A 58 7.16 -11.87 13.19
C ARG A 58 5.81 -12.58 13.09
N ALA A 59 5.00 -12.52 14.15
CA ALA A 59 3.69 -13.17 14.18
C ALA A 59 2.73 -12.62 13.13
N ASP A 60 2.80 -11.33 12.85
CA ASP A 60 2.02 -10.67 11.81
C ASP A 60 2.36 -11.24 10.42
N PHE A 61 3.64 -11.42 10.13
CA PHE A 61 4.09 -12.04 8.88
C PHE A 61 3.71 -13.53 8.80
N THR A 62 3.97 -14.31 9.83
CA THR A 62 3.74 -15.77 9.81
C THR A 62 2.26 -16.14 9.72
N SER A 63 1.37 -15.24 10.14
CA SER A 63 -0.09 -15.40 10.00
C SER A 63 -0.63 -14.93 8.65
N ASP A 64 0.19 -14.27 7.82
CA ASP A 64 -0.24 -13.78 6.52
C ASP A 64 -0.11 -14.86 5.45
N HIS A 65 -1.26 -15.33 4.96
CA HIS A 65 -1.35 -16.31 3.88
C HIS A 65 -1.85 -15.70 2.56
N LYS A 66 -2.07 -14.36 2.53
CA LYS A 66 -2.71 -13.67 1.41
C LYS A 66 -1.73 -12.83 0.57
N TRP A 67 -0.52 -12.60 1.05
CA TRP A 67 0.40 -11.61 0.46
C TRP A 67 0.75 -11.87 -1.01
N ARG A 68 0.78 -13.15 -1.44
CA ARG A 68 1.05 -13.48 -2.85
C ARG A 68 -0.02 -12.94 -3.80
N GLY A 69 -1.24 -12.74 -3.32
CA GLY A 69 -2.32 -12.13 -4.09
C GLY A 69 -2.03 -10.67 -4.46
N TYR A 70 -1.20 -9.96 -3.69
CA TYR A 70 -0.81 -8.58 -3.98
C TYR A 70 0.07 -8.48 -5.24
N LEU A 71 0.81 -9.53 -5.56
CA LEU A 71 1.71 -9.57 -6.73
C LEU A 71 0.97 -9.36 -8.05
N ASP A 72 -0.30 -9.74 -8.12
CA ASP A 72 -1.14 -9.56 -9.30
C ASP A 72 -1.52 -8.10 -9.59
N TYR A 73 -1.25 -7.21 -8.64
CA TYR A 73 -1.64 -5.80 -8.70
C TYR A 73 -0.45 -4.83 -8.67
N ALA A 74 0.76 -5.34 -8.78
CA ALA A 74 1.98 -4.54 -8.66
C ALA A 74 3.00 -4.82 -9.76
N ASP A 75 3.71 -3.78 -10.21
CA ASP A 75 4.95 -3.95 -10.96
C ASP A 75 6.11 -4.35 -10.03
N ARG A 76 6.08 -3.87 -8.78
CA ARG A 76 7.04 -4.22 -7.73
C ARG A 76 6.31 -4.34 -6.39
N PHE A 77 6.72 -5.32 -5.60
CA PHE A 77 6.15 -5.57 -4.29
C PHE A 77 7.22 -5.45 -3.20
N PHE A 78 6.90 -4.72 -2.14
CA PHE A 78 7.78 -4.46 -0.99
C PHE A 78 7.12 -4.86 0.31
N TRP A 79 7.92 -5.33 1.23
CA TRP A 79 7.59 -5.32 2.66
C TRP A 79 8.10 -4.02 3.27
N ALA A 80 7.32 -3.41 4.17
CA ALA A 80 7.78 -2.33 5.02
C ALA A 80 7.82 -2.82 6.47
N VAL A 81 8.98 -2.71 7.09
CA VAL A 81 9.25 -3.19 8.45
C VAL A 81 10.11 -2.19 9.19
N ASP A 82 10.06 -2.22 10.53
CA ASP A 82 10.93 -1.40 11.35
C ASP A 82 12.36 -1.95 11.44
N ALA A 83 13.22 -1.25 12.17
CA ALA A 83 14.63 -1.64 12.32
C ALA A 83 14.82 -2.96 13.07
N ASP A 84 13.89 -3.32 13.96
CA ASP A 84 13.98 -4.49 14.82
C ASP A 84 13.37 -5.75 14.21
N PHE A 85 12.66 -5.62 13.10
CA PHE A 85 12.03 -6.75 12.42
C PHE A 85 13.09 -7.70 11.85
N PRO A 86 12.95 -9.02 12.08
CA PRO A 86 13.89 -10.02 11.56
C PRO A 86 13.67 -10.23 10.05
N ALA A 87 14.25 -9.36 9.22
CA ALA A 87 14.01 -9.31 7.77
C ALA A 87 14.43 -10.59 7.04
N GLU A 88 15.25 -11.42 7.64
CA GLU A 88 15.69 -12.71 7.09
C GLU A 88 14.55 -13.72 6.95
N ILE A 89 13.41 -13.53 7.64
CA ILE A 89 12.24 -14.39 7.47
C ILE A 89 11.40 -14.01 6.24
N LEU A 90 11.62 -12.81 5.68
CA LEU A 90 10.91 -12.35 4.49
C LEU A 90 11.48 -12.99 3.23
N PRO A 91 10.63 -13.26 2.20
CA PRO A 91 11.12 -13.80 0.94
C PRO A 91 12.21 -12.93 0.31
N ALA A 92 13.33 -13.53 -0.06
CA ALA A 92 14.48 -12.83 -0.60
C ALA A 92 14.23 -12.20 -1.98
N ASP A 93 13.23 -12.69 -2.69
CA ASP A 93 12.80 -12.22 -4.01
C ASP A 93 11.72 -11.13 -3.96
N THR A 94 11.58 -10.47 -2.82
CA THR A 94 10.69 -9.32 -2.62
C THR A 94 11.49 -8.07 -2.25
N GLY A 95 10.91 -6.89 -2.42
CA GLY A 95 11.50 -5.64 -1.97
C GLY A 95 11.42 -5.46 -0.46
N LEU A 96 12.28 -4.61 0.08
CA LEU A 96 12.30 -4.28 1.50
C LEU A 96 12.47 -2.77 1.70
N ILE A 97 11.56 -2.20 2.48
CA ILE A 97 11.63 -0.84 3.00
C ILE A 97 11.80 -0.93 4.51
N ARG A 98 12.83 -0.29 5.04
CA ARG A 98 12.98 -0.05 6.48
C ARG A 98 12.34 1.30 6.79
N ALA A 99 11.38 1.33 7.70
CA ALA A 99 10.61 2.52 8.00
C ALA A 99 10.30 2.65 9.48
N ASP A 100 10.04 3.90 9.88
CA ASP A 100 9.42 4.27 11.13
C ASP A 100 8.32 5.32 10.84
N ARG A 101 7.72 5.92 11.87
CA ARG A 101 6.68 6.95 11.69
C ARG A 101 7.14 8.19 10.93
N PHE A 102 8.43 8.45 10.84
CA PHE A 102 9.00 9.69 10.30
C PHE A 102 9.45 9.56 8.84
N GLY A 103 9.78 8.36 8.40
CA GLY A 103 10.29 8.11 7.06
C GLY A 103 10.75 6.68 6.87
N GLY A 104 11.48 6.46 5.80
CA GLY A 104 12.02 5.14 5.49
C GLY A 104 13.06 5.19 4.38
N GLU A 105 13.65 4.03 4.12
CA GLU A 105 14.60 3.83 3.04
C GLU A 105 14.33 2.50 2.33
N ILE A 106 14.59 2.44 1.04
CA ILE A 106 14.56 1.19 0.28
C ILE A 106 15.84 0.44 0.57
N ALA A 107 15.75 -0.57 1.44
CA ALA A 107 16.89 -1.42 1.80
C ALA A 107 17.20 -2.46 0.72
N ARG A 108 16.19 -2.91 -0.01
CA ARG A 108 16.33 -3.85 -1.12
C ARG A 108 15.28 -3.54 -2.18
N MET A 109 15.71 -3.31 -3.42
CA MET A 109 14.79 -3.09 -4.53
C MET A 109 14.07 -4.41 -4.88
N ALA A 110 12.74 -4.30 -5.11
CA ALA A 110 11.96 -5.44 -5.53
C ALA A 110 12.25 -5.81 -6.99
N PRO A 111 12.16 -7.09 -7.37
CA PRO A 111 12.13 -7.48 -8.76
C PRO A 111 10.94 -6.86 -9.50
N GLU A 112 11.12 -6.58 -10.80
CA GLU A 112 10.02 -6.12 -11.64
C GLU A 112 9.13 -7.29 -12.04
N LEU A 113 7.82 -7.17 -11.75
CA LEU A 113 6.81 -8.16 -12.11
C LEU A 113 6.07 -7.81 -13.41
N ARG A 114 6.04 -6.54 -13.74
CA ARG A 114 5.45 -5.91 -14.93
C ARG A 114 3.99 -6.31 -15.20
N LEU A 115 3.07 -5.47 -14.74
CA LEU A 115 1.64 -5.66 -14.95
C LEU A 115 1.28 -5.69 -16.44
N ALA A 116 0.36 -6.57 -16.81
CA ALA A 116 -0.28 -6.53 -18.12
C ALA A 116 -1.04 -5.20 -18.30
N PRO A 117 -1.10 -4.65 -19.54
CA PRO A 117 -1.70 -3.34 -19.79
C PRO A 117 -3.14 -3.20 -19.30
N ALA A 118 -3.98 -4.23 -19.47
CA ALA A 118 -5.36 -4.20 -18.99
C ALA A 118 -5.45 -4.14 -17.47
N ARG A 119 -4.60 -4.87 -16.75
CA ARG A 119 -4.52 -4.84 -15.30
C ARG A 119 -4.02 -3.49 -14.82
N ARG A 120 -2.98 -2.95 -15.42
CA ARG A 120 -2.47 -1.62 -15.13
C ARG A 120 -3.54 -0.55 -15.25
N LYS A 121 -4.31 -0.57 -16.35
CA LYS A 121 -5.41 0.36 -16.54
C LYS A 121 -6.45 0.27 -15.43
N ALA A 122 -6.89 -0.94 -15.09
CA ALA A 122 -7.88 -1.16 -14.05
C ALA A 122 -7.38 -0.71 -12.66
N VAL A 123 -6.14 -1.04 -12.32
CA VAL A 123 -5.53 -0.66 -11.04
C VAL A 123 -5.34 0.86 -10.95
N THR A 124 -4.87 1.50 -12.02
CA THR A 124 -4.71 2.96 -12.08
C THR A 124 -6.04 3.68 -11.92
N GLN A 125 -7.10 3.19 -12.56
CA GLN A 125 -8.45 3.75 -12.39
C GLN A 125 -8.96 3.58 -10.96
N GLY A 126 -8.76 2.42 -10.34
CA GLY A 126 -9.11 2.17 -8.94
C GLY A 126 -8.36 3.09 -7.99
N PHE A 127 -7.07 3.29 -8.21
CA PHE A 127 -6.24 4.23 -7.47
C PHE A 127 -6.79 5.65 -7.56
N ALA A 128 -7.01 6.15 -8.76
CA ALA A 128 -7.49 7.50 -9.02
C ALA A 128 -8.86 7.74 -8.38
N ARG A 129 -9.80 6.81 -8.56
CA ARG A 129 -11.15 6.91 -7.98
C ARG A 129 -11.11 6.90 -6.46
N THR A 130 -10.34 6.00 -5.86
CA THR A 130 -10.20 5.91 -4.40
C THR A 130 -9.63 7.21 -3.84
N ALA A 131 -8.55 7.73 -4.42
CA ALA A 131 -7.93 8.97 -3.98
C ALA A 131 -8.88 10.17 -4.11
N ALA A 132 -9.58 10.29 -5.24
CA ALA A 132 -10.53 11.38 -5.50
C ALA A 132 -11.71 11.35 -4.54
N LEU A 133 -12.30 10.17 -4.29
CA LEU A 133 -13.43 10.03 -3.38
C LEU A 133 -13.04 10.33 -1.92
N ARG A 134 -11.86 9.88 -1.50
CA ARG A 134 -11.35 10.20 -0.15
C ARG A 134 -11.09 11.70 0.02
N LEU A 135 -10.51 12.34 -0.99
CA LEU A 135 -10.28 13.78 -0.97
C LEU A 135 -11.62 14.53 -0.91
N GLN A 136 -12.59 14.14 -1.72
CA GLN A 136 -13.91 14.73 -1.75
C GLN A 136 -14.65 14.54 -0.41
N GLY A 137 -14.58 13.36 0.18
CA GLY A 137 -15.16 13.09 1.51
C GLY A 137 -14.54 13.92 2.63
N ARG A 138 -13.26 14.34 2.48
CA ARG A 138 -12.62 15.24 3.45
C ARG A 138 -13.04 16.70 3.28
N THR A 139 -13.33 17.13 2.05
CA THR A 139 -13.78 18.49 1.75
C THR A 139 -15.29 18.67 1.94
N ASP A 140 -16.06 17.60 1.80
CA ASP A 140 -17.51 17.57 2.00
C ASP A 140 -17.92 16.31 2.79
N PRO A 141 -17.82 16.34 4.13
CA PRO A 141 -18.14 15.18 4.97
C PRO A 141 -19.59 14.68 4.87
N GLY A 142 -20.50 15.51 4.39
CA GLY A 142 -21.92 15.14 4.17
C GLY A 142 -22.19 14.47 2.83
N LEU A 143 -21.18 14.32 1.98
CA LEU A 143 -21.35 13.73 0.67
C LEU A 143 -21.76 12.24 0.79
N PRO A 144 -22.92 11.84 0.23
CA PRO A 144 -23.27 10.43 0.16
C PRO A 144 -22.37 9.74 -0.87
N LEU A 145 -21.34 9.08 -0.40
CA LEU A 145 -20.52 8.22 -1.26
C LEU A 145 -21.39 7.00 -1.63
N ALA A 146 -21.66 6.82 -2.91
CA ALA A 146 -22.33 5.63 -3.38
C ALA A 146 -21.55 4.39 -2.91
N PRO A 147 -22.21 3.34 -2.41
CA PRO A 147 -21.52 2.11 -2.11
C PRO A 147 -20.78 1.67 -3.39
N GLY A 148 -19.47 1.49 -3.28
CA GLY A 148 -18.69 0.91 -4.36
C GLY A 148 -19.26 -0.46 -4.75
N PRO A 149 -18.86 -1.04 -5.89
CA PRO A 149 -19.25 -2.39 -6.24
C PRO A 149 -19.01 -3.27 -5.02
N ALA A 150 -19.99 -4.09 -4.67
CA ALA A 150 -20.12 -4.80 -3.40
C ALA A 150 -18.79 -5.23 -2.77
N GLY A 151 -18.43 -4.63 -1.64
CA GLY A 151 -17.24 -4.95 -0.87
C GLY A 151 -16.28 -3.79 -0.56
N VAL A 152 -16.47 -2.62 -1.14
CA VAL A 152 -15.62 -1.45 -0.83
C VAL A 152 -16.35 -0.56 0.14
N THR A 153 -16.21 -0.82 1.43
CA THR A 153 -16.55 0.13 2.47
C THR A 153 -15.41 1.13 2.59
N PHE A 154 -15.64 2.35 2.11
CA PHE A 154 -14.76 3.46 2.43
C PHE A 154 -15.05 3.88 3.86
N SER A 155 -14.23 3.45 4.81
CA SER A 155 -14.22 4.06 6.13
C SER A 155 -13.57 5.45 6.05
N PRO A 156 -14.12 6.46 6.71
CA PRO A 156 -13.60 7.83 6.68
C PRO A 156 -12.20 7.97 7.25
#